data_0664ec961ab4ac7c4455007cd0f728b6
#
_entry.id   0664ec961ab4ac7c4455007cd0f728b6
#
_cell.length_a   1.000
_cell.length_b   1.000
_cell.length_c   1.000
_cell.angle_alpha   90.00
_cell.angle_beta   90.00
_cell.angle_gamma   90.00
#
_symmetry.space_group_name_H-M   'P 1'
#
loop_
_entity.id
_entity.type
_entity.pdbx_description
1 polymer ?
#
loop_
_entity_poly.entity_id
_entity_poly.type
_entity_poly.pdbx_seq_one_letter_code
_entity_poly.pdbx_strand_id
1 'polypeptide(L)'
;MKKDYSLIDIRLIELRSYYLTKIIISMIISFCCFSFTYLVFSLPAFYDIFYREYFFETFNLIYFAEENIKAIINVFLLFIALLTTILIVLIEYFVFNKKYQKYYNSFIFDELQLIDYSINTNKFNLNIMTMDSIYTANNIVMEINEHICSIKKKGNLDIFQITTKGKIKHSSLYVFSSNKCLNEFIQLDTIENHKINNFNGKNVFDFYYDSPKYPNKINVFSTYGKKTNSICSNELISLVNRLQIYFDSKITITAFENYLAIYVPNQRIKLSQSLIKKYKHNLIDKKVSTIDYIFKSLDDIYDQIHGKEE
;
A
#
# COMPACT_ATOMS: atom_id res chain seq x y z
N MET A 1 -3.12 -5.36 30.20
CA MET A 1 -2.40 -6.65 30.02
C MET A 1 -1.67 -6.56 28.68
N LYS A 2 -0.32 -6.52 28.65
CA LYS A 2 0.41 -6.61 27.39
C LYS A 2 0.23 -8.03 26.86
N LYS A 3 -0.40 -8.17 25.69
CA LYS A 3 -0.48 -9.47 25.01
C LYS A 3 0.91 -9.92 24.60
N ASP A 4 1.17 -11.21 24.80
CA ASP A 4 2.42 -11.83 24.35
C ASP A 4 2.27 -12.24 22.88
N TYR A 5 2.77 -11.38 21.98
CA TYR A 5 2.81 -11.64 20.54
C TYR A 5 3.90 -12.62 20.12
N SER A 6 4.65 -13.18 21.08
CA SER A 6 5.80 -14.06 20.81
C SER A 6 5.41 -15.30 19.99
N LEU A 7 4.25 -15.91 20.25
CA LEU A 7 3.76 -17.07 19.50
C LEU A 7 3.42 -16.74 18.03
N ILE A 8 2.82 -15.57 17.78
CA ILE A 8 2.48 -15.11 16.43
C ILE A 8 3.76 -14.78 15.67
N ASP A 9 4.69 -14.09 16.31
CA ASP A 9 6.00 -13.78 15.75
C ASP A 9 6.76 -15.05 15.36
N ILE A 10 6.77 -16.07 16.23
CA ILE A 10 7.41 -17.35 15.96
C ILE A 10 6.78 -18.02 14.73
N ARG A 11 5.44 -18.12 14.67
CA ARG A 11 4.74 -18.72 13.52
C ARG A 11 5.02 -18.00 12.20
N LEU A 12 5.12 -16.68 12.20
CA LEU A 12 5.43 -15.90 11.00
C LEU A 12 6.90 -16.09 10.57
N ILE A 13 7.83 -16.22 11.53
CA ILE A 13 9.23 -16.52 11.24
C ILE A 13 9.36 -17.93 10.64
N GLU A 14 8.69 -18.92 11.21
CA GLU A 14 8.68 -20.30 10.71
C GLU A 14 8.07 -20.37 9.30
N LEU A 15 6.92 -19.74 9.07
CA LEU A 15 6.25 -19.70 7.78
C LEU A 15 7.13 -19.02 6.71
N ARG A 16 7.80 -17.93 7.09
CA ARG A 16 8.76 -17.24 6.22
C ARG A 16 9.93 -18.16 5.86
N SER A 17 10.53 -18.81 6.84
CA SER A 17 11.63 -19.74 6.64
C SER A 17 11.20 -20.88 5.72
N TYR A 18 10.05 -21.48 5.96
CA TYR A 18 9.49 -22.54 5.12
C TYR A 18 9.35 -22.12 3.64
N TYR A 19 8.78 -20.95 3.35
CA TYR A 19 8.63 -20.50 1.97
C TYR A 19 9.97 -20.15 1.32
N LEU A 20 10.90 -19.53 2.05
CA LEU A 20 12.25 -19.27 1.53
C LEU A 20 13.00 -20.56 1.23
N THR A 21 12.91 -21.56 2.10
CA THR A 21 13.52 -22.87 1.87
C THR A 21 12.95 -23.54 0.61
N LYS A 22 11.63 -23.47 0.39
CA LYS A 22 11.02 -23.99 -0.85
C LYS A 22 11.55 -23.31 -2.10
N ILE A 23 11.68 -21.98 -2.09
CA ILE A 23 12.25 -21.22 -3.23
C ILE A 23 13.69 -21.67 -3.49
N ILE A 24 14.51 -21.83 -2.44
CA ILE A 24 15.91 -22.30 -2.57
C ILE A 24 15.96 -23.73 -3.15
N ILE A 25 15.12 -24.63 -2.66
CA ILE A 25 15.05 -26.02 -3.18
C ILE A 25 14.64 -26.00 -4.65
N SER A 26 13.64 -25.24 -5.03
CA SER A 26 13.22 -25.11 -6.43
C SER A 26 14.34 -24.55 -7.31
N MET A 27 15.08 -23.57 -6.82
CA MET A 27 16.26 -23.02 -7.52
C MET A 27 17.32 -24.09 -7.76
N ILE A 28 17.61 -24.91 -6.74
CA ILE A 28 18.58 -26.00 -6.84
C ILE A 28 18.10 -27.05 -7.86
N ILE A 29 16.82 -27.48 -7.75
CA ILE A 29 16.25 -28.47 -8.69
C ILE A 29 16.28 -27.93 -10.11
N SER A 30 15.87 -26.69 -10.35
CA SER A 30 15.90 -26.06 -11.67
C SER A 30 17.32 -26.00 -12.23
N PHE A 31 18.31 -25.68 -11.38
CA PHE A 31 19.71 -25.65 -11.79
C PHE A 31 20.24 -27.05 -12.12
N CYS A 32 19.89 -28.08 -11.32
CA CYS A 32 20.26 -29.46 -11.60
C CYS A 32 19.64 -30.01 -12.90
N CYS A 33 18.35 -29.72 -13.12
CA CYS A 33 17.66 -30.07 -14.36
C CYS A 33 18.31 -29.39 -15.57
N PHE A 34 18.65 -28.12 -15.43
CA PHE A 34 19.38 -27.38 -16.45
C PHE A 34 20.74 -28.01 -16.76
N SER A 35 21.55 -28.25 -15.73
CA SER A 35 22.87 -28.85 -15.90
C SER A 35 22.80 -30.24 -16.55
N PHE A 36 21.81 -31.05 -16.17
CA PHE A 36 21.55 -32.35 -16.80
C PHE A 36 21.15 -32.20 -18.27
N THR A 37 20.24 -31.29 -18.59
CA THR A 37 19.82 -31.02 -19.97
C THR A 37 21.02 -30.58 -20.80
N TYR A 38 21.84 -29.68 -20.30
CA TYR A 38 23.04 -29.21 -20.97
C TYR A 38 24.04 -30.37 -21.22
N LEU A 39 24.26 -31.24 -20.24
CA LEU A 39 25.10 -32.42 -20.40
C LEU A 39 24.57 -33.34 -21.51
N VAL A 40 23.29 -33.63 -21.53
CA VAL A 40 22.66 -34.48 -22.55
C VAL A 40 22.85 -33.90 -23.94
N PHE A 41 22.60 -32.61 -24.11
CA PHE A 41 22.76 -31.91 -25.40
C PHE A 41 24.22 -31.76 -25.83
N SER A 42 25.18 -31.82 -24.92
CA SER A 42 26.61 -31.77 -25.22
C SER A 42 27.20 -33.12 -25.63
N LEU A 43 26.44 -34.25 -25.49
CA LEU A 43 26.88 -35.56 -25.93
C LEU A 43 27.03 -35.64 -27.45
N PRO A 44 28.14 -36.22 -28.00
CA PRO A 44 28.39 -36.32 -29.43
C PRO A 44 27.24 -36.98 -30.22
N ALA A 45 26.61 -38.02 -29.65
CA ALA A 45 25.51 -38.74 -30.30
C ALA A 45 24.25 -37.88 -30.47
N PHE A 46 23.94 -37.03 -29.48
CA PHE A 46 22.79 -36.09 -29.58
C PHE A 46 23.09 -34.93 -30.52
N TYR A 47 24.37 -34.55 -30.55
CA TYR A 47 24.87 -33.49 -31.43
C TYR A 47 24.71 -33.89 -32.90
N ASP A 48 25.13 -35.09 -33.32
CA ASP A 48 25.05 -35.53 -34.71
C ASP A 48 23.60 -35.63 -35.21
N ILE A 49 22.66 -36.11 -34.38
CA ILE A 49 21.23 -36.21 -34.76
C ILE A 49 20.56 -34.85 -34.80
N PHE A 50 20.72 -34.01 -33.79
CA PHE A 50 19.94 -32.77 -33.64
C PHE A 50 20.50 -31.61 -34.47
N TYR A 51 21.83 -31.49 -34.55
CA TYR A 51 22.45 -30.37 -35.25
C TYR A 51 22.64 -30.63 -36.74
N ARG A 52 23.03 -31.86 -37.13
CA ARG A 52 23.32 -32.20 -38.53
C ARG A 52 22.05 -32.36 -39.38
N GLU A 53 21.08 -33.10 -38.85
CA GLU A 53 19.84 -33.38 -39.63
C GLU A 53 18.80 -32.27 -39.52
N TYR A 54 18.57 -31.65 -38.35
CA TYR A 54 17.49 -30.67 -38.20
C TYR A 54 17.92 -29.21 -38.31
N PHE A 55 19.09 -28.81 -37.83
CA PHE A 55 19.45 -27.40 -37.79
C PHE A 55 20.19 -26.94 -39.03
N PHE A 56 21.15 -27.73 -39.55
CA PHE A 56 21.91 -27.37 -40.77
C PHE A 56 21.05 -27.41 -42.00
N GLU A 57 20.20 -28.39 -42.20
CA GLU A 57 19.28 -28.51 -43.33
C GLU A 57 18.17 -27.48 -43.29
N THR A 58 17.59 -27.19 -42.13
CA THR A 58 16.47 -26.25 -42.01
C THR A 58 16.87 -24.78 -42.18
N PHE A 59 18.07 -24.39 -41.78
CA PHE A 59 18.50 -22.97 -41.83
C PHE A 59 19.53 -22.64 -42.89
N ASN A 60 19.92 -23.57 -43.81
CA ASN A 60 20.89 -23.35 -44.88
C ASN A 60 22.20 -22.72 -44.38
N LEU A 61 22.69 -23.06 -43.21
CA LEU A 61 23.87 -22.48 -42.56
C LEU A 61 25.20 -23.03 -43.10
N ILE A 62 25.21 -23.47 -44.36
CA ILE A 62 26.31 -24.13 -45.05
C ILE A 62 27.61 -23.26 -45.13
N TYR A 63 27.49 -21.96 -44.91
CA TYR A 63 28.59 -21.01 -45.04
C TYR A 63 29.36 -20.69 -43.77
N PHE A 64 28.93 -21.21 -42.60
CA PHE A 64 29.61 -20.96 -41.34
C PHE A 64 30.44 -22.16 -40.93
N ALA A 65 31.62 -21.90 -40.35
CA ALA A 65 32.44 -22.99 -39.81
C ALA A 65 31.65 -23.74 -38.69
N GLU A 66 31.55 -25.05 -38.79
CA GLU A 66 30.76 -25.92 -37.90
C GLU A 66 31.02 -25.65 -36.42
N GLU A 67 32.28 -25.40 -36.03
CA GLU A 67 32.69 -25.08 -34.67
C GLU A 67 32.08 -23.77 -34.11
N ASN A 68 31.97 -22.75 -34.96
CA ASN A 68 31.41 -21.46 -34.54
C ASN A 68 29.89 -21.56 -34.31
N ILE A 69 29.21 -22.36 -35.13
CA ILE A 69 27.79 -22.59 -35.01
C ILE A 69 27.49 -23.39 -33.74
N LYS A 70 28.30 -24.43 -33.43
CA LYS A 70 28.21 -25.17 -32.16
C LYS A 70 28.31 -24.24 -30.97
N ALA A 71 29.29 -23.35 -30.93
CA ALA A 71 29.49 -22.40 -29.84
C ALA A 71 28.29 -21.45 -29.69
N ILE A 72 27.75 -20.92 -30.77
CA ILE A 72 26.61 -20.01 -30.77
C ILE A 72 25.37 -20.72 -30.22
N ILE A 73 25.07 -21.94 -30.66
CA ILE A 73 23.90 -22.69 -30.24
C ILE A 73 24.02 -23.08 -28.76
N ASN A 74 25.19 -23.50 -28.30
CA ASN A 74 25.43 -23.81 -26.89
C ASN A 74 25.22 -22.58 -26.00
N VAL A 75 25.74 -21.42 -26.39
CA VAL A 75 25.52 -20.16 -25.68
C VAL A 75 24.03 -19.78 -25.66
N PHE A 76 23.32 -19.97 -26.77
CA PHE A 76 21.89 -19.70 -26.86
C PHE A 76 21.05 -20.63 -25.98
N LEU A 77 21.34 -21.92 -25.98
CA LEU A 77 20.67 -22.90 -25.09
C LEU A 77 20.95 -22.58 -23.62
N LEU A 78 22.18 -22.21 -23.29
CA LEU A 78 22.58 -21.81 -21.94
C LEU A 78 21.83 -20.55 -21.50
N PHE A 79 21.65 -19.59 -22.39
CA PHE A 79 20.88 -18.37 -22.14
C PHE A 79 19.38 -18.67 -21.91
N ILE A 80 18.76 -19.49 -22.77
CA ILE A 80 17.35 -19.87 -22.62
C ILE A 80 17.13 -20.57 -21.29
N ALA A 81 18.00 -21.49 -20.93
CA ALA A 81 17.85 -22.23 -19.70
C ALA A 81 18.08 -21.38 -18.45
N LEU A 82 19.02 -20.44 -18.49
CA LEU A 82 19.18 -19.46 -17.43
C LEU A 82 17.90 -18.61 -17.28
N LEU A 83 17.35 -18.15 -18.38
CA LEU A 83 16.15 -17.32 -18.41
C LEU A 83 14.93 -18.09 -17.91
N THR A 84 14.74 -19.35 -18.27
CA THR A 84 13.67 -20.22 -17.75
C THR A 84 13.81 -20.48 -16.25
N THR A 85 15.03 -20.73 -15.77
CA THR A 85 15.31 -20.90 -14.34
C THR A 85 14.94 -19.64 -13.54
N ILE A 86 15.37 -18.48 -14.02
CA ILE A 86 15.02 -17.19 -13.38
C ILE A 86 13.50 -17.00 -13.37
N LEU A 87 12.82 -17.30 -14.48
CA LEU A 87 11.37 -17.14 -14.59
C LEU A 87 10.62 -18.04 -13.60
N ILE A 88 11.01 -19.31 -13.47
CA ILE A 88 10.43 -20.25 -12.50
C ILE A 88 10.59 -19.72 -11.08
N VAL A 89 11.79 -19.31 -10.69
CA VAL A 89 12.08 -18.77 -9.35
C VAL A 89 11.28 -17.51 -9.08
N LEU A 90 11.12 -16.61 -10.08
CA LEU A 90 10.30 -15.42 -9.95
C LEU A 90 8.83 -15.74 -9.74
N ILE A 91 8.27 -16.67 -10.53
CA ILE A 91 6.87 -17.10 -10.40
C ILE A 91 6.62 -17.68 -9.00
N GLU A 92 7.47 -18.57 -8.53
CA GLU A 92 7.35 -19.15 -7.19
C GLU A 92 7.48 -18.10 -6.09
N TYR A 93 8.44 -17.18 -6.24
CA TYR A 93 8.56 -16.07 -5.31
C TYR A 93 7.27 -15.26 -5.22
N PHE A 94 6.67 -14.89 -6.34
CA PHE A 94 5.39 -14.14 -6.35
C PHE A 94 4.26 -14.92 -5.69
N VAL A 95 4.14 -16.21 -5.99
CA VAL A 95 3.10 -17.07 -5.39
C VAL A 95 3.28 -17.19 -3.87
N PHE A 96 4.49 -17.49 -3.40
CA PHE A 96 4.75 -17.66 -1.98
C PHE A 96 4.70 -16.32 -1.22
N ASN A 97 5.18 -15.25 -1.83
CA ASN A 97 5.08 -13.91 -1.25
C ASN A 97 3.61 -13.50 -1.06
N LYS A 98 2.73 -13.77 -2.05
CA LYS A 98 1.30 -13.51 -1.94
C LYS A 98 0.64 -14.34 -0.84
N LYS A 99 1.00 -15.63 -0.72
CA LYS A 99 0.51 -16.51 0.36
C LYS A 99 0.97 -16.00 1.73
N TYR A 100 2.25 -15.66 1.87
CA TYR A 100 2.79 -15.11 3.12
C TYR A 100 2.11 -13.82 3.53
N GLN A 101 1.90 -12.89 2.59
CA GLN A 101 1.19 -11.64 2.83
C GLN A 101 -0.25 -11.88 3.30
N LYS A 102 -0.95 -12.85 2.71
CA LYS A 102 -2.31 -13.21 3.14
C LYS A 102 -2.34 -13.69 4.59
N TYR A 103 -1.43 -14.58 4.98
CA TYR A 103 -1.31 -15.05 6.36
C TYR A 103 -0.93 -13.93 7.32
N TYR A 104 0.01 -13.08 6.92
CA TYR A 104 0.42 -11.93 7.71
C TYR A 104 -0.75 -10.98 7.99
N ASN A 105 -1.55 -10.70 6.97
CA ASN A 105 -2.73 -9.84 7.12
C ASN A 105 -3.81 -10.48 8.00
N SER A 106 -4.02 -11.81 7.89
CA SER A 106 -5.01 -12.47 8.75
C SER A 106 -4.66 -12.32 10.23
N PHE A 107 -3.40 -12.42 10.62
CA PHE A 107 -3.01 -12.19 12.01
C PHE A 107 -3.27 -10.76 12.49
N ILE A 108 -3.05 -9.74 11.64
CA ILE A 108 -3.41 -8.36 11.99
C ILE A 108 -4.92 -8.24 12.19
N PHE A 109 -5.71 -8.86 11.30
CA PHE A 109 -7.16 -8.78 11.35
C PHE A 109 -7.72 -9.52 12.56
N ASP A 110 -7.20 -10.70 12.87
CA ASP A 110 -7.58 -11.46 14.08
C ASP A 110 -7.31 -10.63 15.36
N GLU A 111 -6.16 -9.96 15.42
CA GLU A 111 -5.84 -9.09 16.56
C GLU A 111 -6.74 -7.85 16.65
N LEU A 112 -7.10 -7.25 15.53
CA LEU A 112 -8.07 -6.14 15.51
C LEU A 112 -9.46 -6.61 15.96
N GLN A 113 -9.90 -7.81 15.54
CA GLN A 113 -11.17 -8.38 16.00
C GLN A 113 -11.21 -8.59 17.51
N LEU A 114 -10.09 -8.97 18.12
CA LEU A 114 -9.99 -9.15 19.57
C LEU A 114 -10.14 -7.85 20.38
N ILE A 115 -10.03 -6.70 19.75
CA ILE A 115 -10.25 -5.37 20.32
C ILE A 115 -11.54 -4.71 19.77
N ASP A 116 -12.51 -5.53 19.38
CA ASP A 116 -13.86 -5.16 18.91
C ASP A 116 -13.93 -4.41 17.58
N TYR A 117 -12.96 -4.60 16.69
CA TYR A 117 -13.07 -4.12 15.31
C TYR A 117 -13.62 -5.23 14.41
N SER A 118 -14.61 -4.93 13.59
CA SER A 118 -14.98 -5.78 12.45
C SER A 118 -14.26 -5.32 11.20
N ILE A 119 -13.75 -6.28 10.40
CA ILE A 119 -12.92 -5.99 9.24
C ILE A 119 -13.56 -6.55 8.00
N ASN A 120 -13.66 -5.72 6.97
CA ASN A 120 -14.10 -6.11 5.65
C ASN A 120 -13.00 -5.82 4.63
N THR A 121 -12.60 -6.85 3.88
CA THR A 121 -11.61 -6.74 2.80
C THR A 121 -12.27 -6.75 1.41
N ASN A 122 -13.59 -6.79 1.35
CA ASN A 122 -14.30 -6.69 0.07
C ASN A 122 -14.08 -5.30 -0.53
N LYS A 123 -14.00 -5.24 -1.84
CA LYS A 123 -13.83 -3.97 -2.55
C LYS A 123 -14.98 -3.03 -2.19
N PHE A 124 -14.64 -1.95 -1.52
CA PHE A 124 -15.55 -0.86 -1.24
C PHE A 124 -15.47 0.13 -2.41
N ASN A 125 -16.61 0.43 -3.02
CA ASN A 125 -16.69 1.54 -3.96
C ASN A 125 -17.05 2.79 -3.16
N LEU A 126 -16.07 3.68 -2.97
CA LEU A 126 -16.36 5.01 -2.47
C LEU A 126 -17.36 5.68 -3.43
N ASN A 127 -18.38 6.31 -2.87
CA ASN A 127 -19.33 7.07 -3.69
C ASN A 127 -18.52 8.11 -4.49
N ILE A 128 -18.73 8.15 -5.80
CA ILE A 128 -18.03 9.06 -6.72
C ILE A 128 -18.14 10.51 -6.25
N MET A 129 -19.31 10.92 -5.74
CA MET A 129 -19.51 12.27 -5.20
C MET A 129 -18.60 12.58 -4.00
N THR A 130 -18.40 11.63 -3.09
CA THR A 130 -17.49 11.83 -1.94
C THR A 130 -16.05 11.98 -2.40
N MET A 131 -15.63 11.19 -3.38
CA MET A 131 -14.29 11.30 -3.95
C MET A 131 -14.10 12.61 -4.69
N ASP A 132 -15.07 13.04 -5.51
CA ASP A 132 -15.04 14.32 -6.23
C ASP A 132 -14.94 15.49 -5.25
N SER A 133 -15.65 15.45 -4.13
CA SER A 133 -15.58 16.47 -3.09
C SER A 133 -14.19 16.54 -2.45
N ILE A 134 -13.59 15.40 -2.12
CA ILE A 134 -12.21 15.31 -1.59
C ILE A 134 -11.20 15.80 -2.65
N TYR A 135 -11.39 15.43 -3.91
CA TYR A 135 -10.54 15.85 -5.02
C TYR A 135 -10.58 17.34 -5.25
N THR A 136 -11.78 17.90 -5.33
CA THR A 136 -11.98 19.33 -5.57
C THR A 136 -11.38 20.17 -4.45
N ALA A 137 -11.57 19.72 -3.19
CA ALA A 137 -11.03 20.39 -2.03
C ALA A 137 -9.49 20.41 -2.01
N ASN A 138 -8.85 19.40 -2.55
CA ASN A 138 -7.39 19.29 -2.53
C ASN A 138 -6.72 19.80 -3.83
N ASN A 139 -7.47 20.20 -4.85
CA ASN A 139 -6.96 20.53 -6.18
C ASN A 139 -6.01 19.45 -6.76
N ILE A 140 -6.23 18.20 -6.40
CA ILE A 140 -5.36 17.08 -6.74
C ILE A 140 -6.22 16.04 -7.46
N VAL A 141 -5.86 15.70 -8.68
CA VAL A 141 -6.48 14.55 -9.36
C VAL A 141 -5.87 13.28 -8.77
N MET A 142 -6.67 12.54 -8.03
CA MET A 142 -6.30 11.30 -7.37
C MET A 142 -6.88 10.10 -8.12
N GLU A 143 -6.12 9.01 -8.14
CA GLU A 143 -6.60 7.71 -8.62
C GLU A 143 -6.48 6.70 -7.49
N ILE A 144 -7.58 6.00 -7.18
CA ILE A 144 -7.55 4.90 -6.20
C ILE A 144 -6.89 3.71 -6.84
N ASN A 145 -5.73 3.33 -6.32
CA ASN A 145 -5.00 2.15 -6.78
C ASN A 145 -5.50 0.88 -6.09
N GLU A 146 -5.78 0.99 -4.79
CA GLU A 146 -6.12 -0.15 -3.96
C GLU A 146 -6.94 0.28 -2.75
N HIS A 147 -8.07 -0.39 -2.54
CA HIS A 147 -8.73 -0.39 -1.25
C HIS A 147 -8.08 -1.46 -0.38
N ILE A 148 -7.53 -1.05 0.76
CA ILE A 148 -6.75 -1.94 1.62
C ILE A 148 -7.68 -2.72 2.56
N CYS A 149 -8.52 -2.03 3.29
CA CYS A 149 -9.53 -2.60 4.18
C CYS A 149 -10.52 -1.56 4.68
N SER A 150 -11.68 -2.02 5.12
CA SER A 150 -12.64 -1.27 5.93
C SER A 150 -12.62 -1.82 7.35
N ILE A 151 -12.55 -0.92 8.32
CA ILE A 151 -12.50 -1.25 9.75
C ILE A 151 -13.69 -0.57 10.41
N LYS A 152 -14.56 -1.35 11.04
CA LYS A 152 -15.77 -0.86 11.66
C LYS A 152 -15.76 -1.10 13.17
N LYS A 153 -16.11 -0.07 13.95
CA LYS A 153 -16.40 -0.13 15.39
C LYS A 153 -17.62 0.74 15.68
N LYS A 154 -17.45 1.94 16.19
CA LYS A 154 -18.52 2.94 16.31
C LYS A 154 -18.78 3.66 14.98
N GLY A 155 -17.71 3.97 14.26
CA GLY A 155 -17.71 4.47 12.89
C GLY A 155 -17.13 3.45 11.94
N ASN A 156 -17.00 3.81 10.66
CA ASN A 156 -16.38 3.01 9.63
C ASN A 156 -15.13 3.75 9.10
N LEU A 157 -13.98 3.09 9.11
CA LEU A 157 -12.73 3.61 8.57
C LEU A 157 -12.31 2.80 7.35
N ASP A 158 -12.32 3.44 6.20
CA ASP A 158 -11.82 2.89 4.94
C ASP A 158 -10.41 3.41 4.67
N ILE A 159 -9.51 2.50 4.33
CA ILE A 159 -8.10 2.80 4.06
C ILE A 159 -7.80 2.52 2.60
N PHE A 160 -7.32 3.54 1.89
CA PHE A 160 -7.00 3.47 0.47
C PHE A 160 -5.54 3.83 0.21
N GLN A 161 -4.98 3.15 -0.79
CA GLN A 161 -3.76 3.58 -1.45
C GLN A 161 -4.14 4.33 -2.72
N ILE A 162 -3.63 5.54 -2.87
CA ILE A 162 -3.92 6.40 -4.00
C ILE A 162 -2.64 6.83 -4.71
N THR A 163 -2.74 7.19 -5.98
CA THR A 163 -1.70 7.91 -6.73
C THR A 163 -2.24 9.26 -7.16
N THR A 164 -1.37 10.23 -7.21
CA THR A 164 -1.64 11.55 -7.77
C THR A 164 -1.36 11.53 -9.26
N LYS A 165 -2.30 11.99 -10.09
CA LYS A 165 -2.13 12.04 -11.55
C LYS A 165 -0.89 12.87 -11.90
N GLY A 166 0.00 12.29 -12.69
CA GLY A 166 1.26 12.93 -13.10
C GLY A 166 2.45 12.76 -12.14
N LYS A 167 2.27 12.07 -11.00
CA LYS A 167 3.37 11.75 -10.07
C LYS A 167 3.31 10.27 -9.70
N ILE A 168 4.43 9.56 -9.84
CA ILE A 168 4.57 8.12 -9.47
C ILE A 168 4.58 7.93 -7.93
N LYS A 169 4.19 8.94 -7.16
CA LYS A 169 4.26 8.86 -5.70
C LYS A 169 2.94 8.33 -5.13
N HIS A 170 3.04 7.24 -4.40
CA HIS A 170 1.90 6.70 -3.65
C HIS A 170 1.61 7.58 -2.45
N SER A 171 0.34 7.83 -2.21
CA SER A 171 -0.18 8.55 -1.04
C SER A 171 -1.23 7.69 -0.35
N SER A 172 -1.55 8.02 0.88
CA SER A 172 -2.55 7.30 1.66
C SER A 172 -3.77 8.17 1.88
N LEU A 173 -4.94 7.56 1.78
CA LEU A 173 -6.22 8.18 2.09
C LEU A 173 -6.95 7.34 3.13
N TYR A 174 -7.30 7.96 4.24
CA TYR A 174 -8.12 7.40 5.31
C TYR A 174 -9.46 8.10 5.30
N VAL A 175 -10.54 7.37 5.12
CA VAL A 175 -11.91 7.90 5.09
C VAL A 175 -12.69 7.33 6.25
N PHE A 176 -13.02 8.17 7.21
CA PHE A 176 -13.85 7.83 8.34
C PHE A 176 -15.28 8.28 8.09
N SER A 177 -16.26 7.46 8.40
CA SER A 177 -17.68 7.80 8.31
C SER A 177 -18.43 7.38 9.56
N SER A 178 -19.42 8.17 9.94
CA SER A 178 -20.31 7.92 11.08
C SER A 178 -21.74 8.34 10.72
N ASN A 179 -22.66 8.23 11.67
CA ASN A 179 -24.06 8.55 11.46
C ASN A 179 -24.39 10.06 11.56
N LYS A 180 -23.45 10.87 12.05
CA LYS A 180 -23.62 12.32 12.13
C LYS A 180 -23.35 12.95 10.76
N CYS A 181 -24.07 13.96 10.37
CA CYS A 181 -23.92 14.64 9.07
C CYS A 181 -23.56 16.11 9.28
N LEU A 182 -22.55 16.58 8.56
CA LEU A 182 -22.21 18.00 8.45
C LEU A 182 -22.97 18.62 7.28
N ASN A 183 -23.60 19.76 7.51
CA ASN A 183 -24.23 20.53 6.44
C ASN A 183 -23.23 21.44 5.70
N GLU A 184 -22.06 21.58 6.24
CA GLU A 184 -21.03 22.49 5.78
C GLU A 184 -19.71 21.76 5.53
N PHE A 185 -18.81 22.43 4.84
CA PHE A 185 -17.48 21.92 4.52
C PHE A 185 -16.42 22.56 5.42
N ILE A 186 -15.49 21.77 5.91
CA ILE A 186 -14.29 22.24 6.57
C ILE A 186 -13.06 21.43 6.11
N GLN A 187 -11.98 22.13 5.80
CA GLN A 187 -10.68 21.51 5.52
C GLN A 187 -9.62 22.16 6.38
N LEU A 188 -8.83 21.30 7.01
CA LEU A 188 -7.66 21.66 7.81
C LEU A 188 -6.42 21.21 7.04
N ASP A 189 -5.59 22.15 6.60
CA ASP A 189 -4.49 21.88 5.72
C ASP A 189 -3.17 22.33 6.32
N THR A 190 -2.23 21.40 6.44
CA THR A 190 -0.85 21.69 6.83
C THR A 190 0.06 21.87 5.62
N ILE A 191 -0.47 21.72 4.39
CA ILE A 191 0.22 21.92 3.12
C ILE A 191 0.09 23.40 2.75
N GLU A 192 1.19 24.09 2.53
CA GLU A 192 1.20 25.50 2.13
C GLU A 192 0.70 25.69 0.70
N ASN A 193 0.10 26.88 0.44
CA ASN A 193 -0.32 27.34 -0.89
C ASN A 193 -1.56 26.67 -1.51
N HIS A 194 -2.41 26.03 -0.75
CA HIS A 194 -3.74 25.68 -1.23
C HIS A 194 -4.66 26.90 -1.20
N LYS A 195 -5.53 27.02 -2.20
CA LYS A 195 -6.61 28.01 -2.26
C LYS A 195 -7.88 27.30 -2.71
N ILE A 196 -8.92 27.40 -1.92
CA ILE A 196 -10.24 26.88 -2.23
C ILE A 196 -11.20 28.07 -2.16
N ASN A 197 -11.74 28.48 -3.30
CA ASN A 197 -12.62 29.65 -3.34
C ASN A 197 -14.11 29.28 -3.28
N ASN A 198 -14.45 28.07 -3.73
CA ASN A 198 -15.82 27.60 -3.78
C ASN A 198 -15.87 26.08 -3.54
N PHE A 199 -16.87 25.63 -2.82
CA PHE A 199 -17.17 24.23 -2.61
C PHE A 199 -18.68 23.99 -2.73
N ASN A 200 -19.11 23.19 -3.71
CA ASN A 200 -20.52 22.89 -4.00
C ASN A 200 -21.41 24.14 -4.11
N GLY A 201 -20.91 25.20 -4.78
CA GLY A 201 -21.63 26.44 -4.96
C GLY A 201 -21.62 27.39 -3.76
N LYS A 202 -21.04 27.02 -2.63
CA LYS A 202 -20.87 27.85 -1.45
C LYS A 202 -19.49 28.52 -1.44
N ASN A 203 -19.44 29.78 -1.02
CA ASN A 203 -18.17 30.48 -0.82
C ASN A 203 -17.37 29.82 0.33
N VAL A 204 -16.08 29.60 0.11
CA VAL A 204 -15.18 29.12 1.11
C VAL A 204 -14.36 30.27 1.67
N PHE A 205 -14.32 30.38 2.98
CA PHE A 205 -13.52 31.34 3.71
C PHE A 205 -12.21 30.71 4.16
N ASP A 206 -11.14 31.47 4.04
CA ASP A 206 -9.77 31.05 4.41
C ASP A 206 -9.38 31.70 5.74
N PHE A 207 -8.94 30.88 6.69
CA PHE A 207 -8.51 31.29 8.01
C PHE A 207 -7.14 30.69 8.30
N TYR A 208 -6.26 31.51 8.85
CA TYR A 208 -4.95 31.06 9.31
C TYR A 208 -4.97 30.84 10.81
N TYR A 209 -4.58 29.66 11.23
CA TYR A 209 -4.35 29.35 12.62
C TYR A 209 -2.84 29.31 12.87
N ASP A 210 -2.32 30.36 13.52
CA ASP A 210 -0.92 30.46 13.92
C ASP A 210 -0.87 30.38 15.45
N SER A 211 -0.39 29.27 15.98
CA SER A 211 -0.23 29.09 17.42
C SER A 211 1.24 29.05 17.75
N PRO A 212 1.73 29.90 18.68
CA PRO A 212 3.11 29.85 19.14
C PRO A 212 3.48 28.51 19.80
N LYS A 213 2.48 27.70 20.14
CA LYS A 213 2.63 26.38 20.76
C LYS A 213 2.95 25.29 19.75
N TYR A 214 2.69 25.52 18.46
CA TYR A 214 2.85 24.52 17.41
C TYR A 214 3.66 25.10 16.25
N PRO A 215 4.72 24.40 15.78
CA PRO A 215 5.63 24.94 14.79
C PRO A 215 5.03 25.04 13.38
N ASN A 216 3.86 24.44 13.15
CA ASN A 216 3.25 24.37 11.84
C ASN A 216 1.99 25.24 11.78
N LYS A 217 1.94 26.09 10.76
CA LYS A 217 0.73 26.84 10.40
C LYS A 217 -0.32 25.87 9.85
N ILE A 218 -1.57 26.03 10.27
CA ILE A 218 -2.70 25.28 9.76
C ILE A 218 -3.60 26.25 9.02
N ASN A 219 -3.81 26.00 7.73
CA ASN A 219 -4.80 26.71 6.93
C ASN A 219 -6.15 26.04 7.13
N VAL A 220 -7.16 26.82 7.41
CA VAL A 220 -8.53 26.36 7.60
C VAL A 220 -9.41 26.93 6.52
N PHE A 221 -9.97 26.08 5.69
CA PHE A 221 -10.93 26.44 4.65
C PHE A 221 -12.32 25.97 5.10
N SER A 222 -13.31 26.87 5.08
CA SER A 222 -14.63 26.51 5.61
C SER A 222 -15.74 27.30 4.96
N THR A 223 -16.89 26.66 4.78
CA THR A 223 -18.15 27.33 4.38
C THR A 223 -18.91 27.90 5.58
N TYR A 224 -18.48 27.66 6.82
CA TYR A 224 -19.09 28.16 8.06
C TYR A 224 -18.92 29.67 8.29
N GLY A 225 -18.05 30.35 7.55
CA GLY A 225 -17.73 31.76 7.75
C GLY A 225 -17.22 32.02 9.18
N LYS A 226 -17.81 33.02 9.87
CA LYS A 226 -17.38 33.44 11.23
C LYS A 226 -17.50 32.32 12.29
N LYS A 227 -18.35 31.31 12.10
CA LYS A 227 -18.51 30.17 13.01
C LYS A 227 -17.31 29.21 12.97
N THR A 228 -16.43 29.33 11.97
CA THR A 228 -15.23 28.49 11.86
C THR A 228 -14.37 28.56 13.11
N ASN A 229 -14.24 29.73 13.75
CA ASN A 229 -13.44 29.90 14.96
C ASN A 229 -13.97 29.12 16.17
N SER A 230 -15.29 28.85 16.23
CA SER A 230 -15.88 28.05 17.31
C SER A 230 -15.64 26.55 17.10
N ILE A 231 -15.53 26.12 15.86
CA ILE A 231 -15.25 24.71 15.51
C ILE A 231 -13.76 24.40 15.66
N CYS A 232 -12.89 25.33 15.21
CA CYS A 232 -11.45 25.19 15.30
C CYS A 232 -10.92 25.44 16.71
N SER A 233 -11.29 24.57 17.64
CA SER A 233 -10.80 24.62 19.02
C SER A 233 -9.31 24.31 19.11
N ASN A 234 -8.67 24.75 20.19
CA ASN A 234 -7.28 24.39 20.51
C ASN A 234 -7.08 22.88 20.57
N GLU A 235 -8.12 22.13 20.98
CA GLU A 235 -8.11 20.68 21.05
C GLU A 235 -8.05 20.05 19.66
N LEU A 236 -8.89 20.52 18.72
CA LEU A 236 -8.89 20.07 17.33
C LEU A 236 -7.53 20.33 16.67
N ILE A 237 -6.98 21.54 16.85
CA ILE A 237 -5.66 21.90 16.33
C ILE A 237 -4.56 21.01 16.93
N SER A 238 -4.65 20.71 18.22
CA SER A 238 -3.73 19.79 18.90
C SER A 238 -3.80 18.36 18.33
N LEU A 239 -5.00 17.86 18.01
CA LEU A 239 -5.20 16.54 17.37
C LEU A 239 -4.58 16.51 15.97
N VAL A 240 -4.81 17.53 15.16
CA VAL A 240 -4.23 17.66 13.81
C VAL A 240 -2.71 17.64 13.87
N ASN A 241 -2.11 18.43 14.77
CA ASN A 241 -0.66 18.46 14.94
C ASN A 241 -0.09 17.12 15.42
N ARG A 242 -0.77 16.41 16.33
CA ARG A 242 -0.36 15.06 16.76
C ARG A 242 -0.38 14.06 15.60
N LEU A 243 -1.40 14.10 14.74
CA LEU A 243 -1.46 13.26 13.55
C LEU A 243 -0.35 13.62 12.55
N GLN A 244 -0.06 14.91 12.35
CA GLN A 244 1.03 15.34 11.48
C GLN A 244 2.39 14.81 11.98
N ILE A 245 2.65 14.92 13.27
CA ILE A 245 3.88 14.36 13.89
C ILE A 245 3.89 12.84 13.75
N TYR A 246 2.75 12.19 13.97
CA TYR A 246 2.63 10.74 13.85
C TYR A 246 2.94 10.22 12.46
N PHE A 247 2.44 10.91 11.43
CA PHE A 247 2.69 10.54 10.03
C PHE A 247 4.07 11.02 9.53
N ASP A 248 4.75 11.89 10.28
CA ASP A 248 5.98 12.57 9.84
C ASP A 248 5.81 13.19 8.43
N SER A 249 4.66 13.80 8.21
CA SER A 249 4.24 14.32 6.90
C SER A 249 3.25 15.46 7.04
N LYS A 250 3.22 16.37 6.08
CA LYS A 250 2.12 17.32 5.93
C LYS A 250 0.85 16.54 5.59
N ILE A 251 -0.27 16.91 6.21
CA ILE A 251 -1.56 16.22 6.03
C ILE A 251 -2.65 17.21 5.66
N THR A 252 -3.67 16.72 4.98
CA THR A 252 -4.92 17.45 4.75
C THR A 252 -6.07 16.66 5.36
N ILE A 253 -6.89 17.32 6.17
CA ILE A 253 -8.09 16.73 6.77
C ILE A 253 -9.28 17.46 6.18
N THR A 254 -10.20 16.72 5.57
CA THR A 254 -11.42 17.25 4.95
C THR A 254 -12.63 16.61 5.61
N ALA A 255 -13.55 17.42 6.12
CA ALA A 255 -14.82 16.96 6.66
C ALA A 255 -15.98 17.53 5.82
N PHE A 256 -16.88 16.67 5.43
CA PHE A 256 -18.04 17.01 4.60
C PHE A 256 -19.10 15.90 4.74
N GLU A 257 -20.38 16.29 4.89
CA GLU A 257 -21.46 15.33 5.15
C GLU A 257 -21.16 14.42 6.34
N ASN A 258 -21.23 13.12 6.16
CA ASN A 258 -20.92 12.13 7.18
C ASN A 258 -19.49 11.58 7.07
N TYR A 259 -18.60 12.23 6.32
CA TYR A 259 -17.24 11.78 6.05
C TYR A 259 -16.20 12.72 6.65
N LEU A 260 -15.15 12.12 7.12
CA LEU A 260 -13.88 12.76 7.48
C LEU A 260 -12.75 12.06 6.75
N ALA A 261 -12.06 12.74 5.86
CA ALA A 261 -10.97 12.17 5.09
C ALA A 261 -9.63 12.76 5.52
N ILE A 262 -8.62 11.91 5.71
CA ILE A 262 -7.22 12.35 5.87
C ILE A 262 -6.42 11.91 4.64
N TYR A 263 -5.87 12.87 3.96
CA TYR A 263 -4.89 12.67 2.91
C TYR A 263 -3.47 12.84 3.47
N VAL A 264 -2.64 11.82 3.26
CA VAL A 264 -1.23 11.80 3.67
C VAL A 264 -0.35 11.61 2.42
N PRO A 265 0.31 12.67 1.93
CA PRO A 265 1.12 12.61 0.73
C PRO A 265 2.40 11.79 0.94
N ASN A 266 2.87 11.17 -0.14
CA ASN A 266 4.12 10.40 -0.18
C ASN A 266 4.23 9.26 0.84
N GLN A 267 3.11 8.79 1.37
CA GLN A 267 3.06 7.68 2.30
C GLN A 267 2.43 6.45 1.64
N ARG A 268 3.11 5.33 1.72
CA ARG A 268 2.57 4.04 1.29
C ARG A 268 2.17 3.21 2.49
N ILE A 269 0.90 2.88 2.58
CA ILE A 269 0.40 1.95 3.58
C ILE A 269 0.78 0.53 3.15
N LYS A 270 1.55 -0.15 3.99
CA LYS A 270 1.82 -1.58 3.84
C LYS A 270 1.35 -2.29 5.09
N LEU A 271 0.19 -2.90 5.03
CA LEU A 271 -0.24 -3.80 6.11
C LEU A 271 0.63 -5.05 6.14
N SER A 272 0.97 -5.59 4.98
CA SER A 272 1.77 -6.79 4.83
C SER A 272 3.28 -6.52 4.72
N GLN A 273 4.05 -7.52 5.09
CA GLN A 273 5.50 -7.53 4.92
C GLN A 273 5.89 -8.47 3.76
N SER A 274 6.90 -8.09 2.96
CA SER A 274 7.46 -8.95 1.93
C SER A 274 8.21 -10.13 2.54
N LEU A 275 8.12 -11.29 1.87
CA LEU A 275 8.81 -12.53 2.25
C LEU A 275 10.35 -12.35 2.35
N ILE A 276 10.94 -11.51 1.49
CA ILE A 276 12.40 -11.26 1.49
C ILE A 276 12.82 -10.41 2.70
N LYS A 277 11.98 -9.47 3.16
CA LYS A 277 12.36 -8.61 4.27
C LYS A 277 12.50 -9.42 5.55
N LYS A 278 13.61 -9.17 6.29
CA LYS A 278 13.79 -9.77 7.61
C LYS A 278 12.62 -9.42 8.51
N TYR A 279 12.04 -10.42 9.16
CA TYR A 279 10.97 -10.21 10.12
C TYR A 279 11.51 -9.43 11.33
N LYS A 280 10.75 -8.44 11.79
CA LYS A 280 11.05 -7.69 13.00
C LYS A 280 10.03 -8.08 14.07
N HIS A 281 10.50 -8.41 15.27
CA HIS A 281 9.62 -8.68 16.39
C HIS A 281 8.70 -7.50 16.70
N ASN A 282 7.53 -7.79 17.25
CA ASN A 282 6.48 -6.83 17.60
C ASN A 282 5.93 -6.00 16.42
N LEU A 283 6.12 -6.47 15.18
CA LEU A 283 5.67 -5.71 14.01
C LEU A 283 4.14 -5.72 13.89
N ILE A 284 3.48 -6.82 14.28
CA ILE A 284 2.01 -6.93 14.28
C ILE A 284 1.44 -6.00 15.34
N ASP A 285 1.94 -6.05 16.56
CA ASP A 285 1.51 -5.16 17.64
C ASP A 285 1.63 -3.68 17.22
N LYS A 286 2.76 -3.31 16.65
CA LYS A 286 2.96 -1.96 16.14
C LYS A 286 1.93 -1.57 15.07
N LYS A 287 1.56 -2.50 14.18
CA LYS A 287 0.56 -2.21 13.13
C LYS A 287 -0.85 -2.11 13.68
N VAL A 288 -1.22 -3.00 14.59
CA VAL A 288 -2.51 -2.96 15.29
C VAL A 288 -2.64 -1.66 16.07
N SER A 289 -1.63 -1.30 16.85
CA SER A 289 -1.59 -0.04 17.60
C SER A 289 -1.65 1.20 16.70
N THR A 290 -1.01 1.13 15.52
CA THR A 290 -1.08 2.18 14.51
C THR A 290 -2.52 2.39 14.02
N ILE A 291 -3.19 1.31 13.66
CA ILE A 291 -4.57 1.36 13.15
C ILE A 291 -5.52 1.85 14.24
N ASP A 292 -5.39 1.32 15.46
CA ASP A 292 -6.21 1.74 16.60
C ASP A 292 -6.01 3.23 16.92
N TYR A 293 -4.76 3.72 16.88
CA TYR A 293 -4.45 5.13 17.07
C TYR A 293 -5.09 6.03 16.00
N ILE A 294 -4.95 5.65 14.72
CA ILE A 294 -5.55 6.41 13.61
C ILE A 294 -7.07 6.43 13.76
N PHE A 295 -7.69 5.29 14.04
CA PHE A 295 -9.14 5.19 14.20
C PHE A 295 -9.63 6.11 15.33
N LYS A 296 -9.01 6.05 16.51
CA LYS A 296 -9.37 6.89 17.66
C LYS A 296 -9.17 8.37 17.38
N SER A 297 -8.04 8.72 16.73
CA SER A 297 -7.78 10.11 16.40
C SER A 297 -8.79 10.67 15.40
N LEU A 298 -9.28 9.85 14.47
CA LEU A 298 -10.32 10.25 13.52
C LEU A 298 -11.69 10.35 14.19
N ASP A 299 -12.02 9.43 15.08
CA ASP A 299 -13.25 9.46 15.89
C ASP A 299 -13.28 10.76 16.75
N ASP A 300 -12.17 11.07 17.44
CA ASP A 300 -12.02 12.28 18.23
C ASP A 300 -12.15 13.57 17.37
N ILE A 301 -11.51 13.63 16.21
CA ILE A 301 -11.61 14.76 15.29
C ILE A 301 -13.03 14.89 14.74
N TYR A 302 -13.64 13.78 14.38
CA TYR A 302 -15.00 13.72 13.90
C TYR A 302 -15.97 14.29 14.94
N ASP A 303 -15.86 13.85 16.19
CA ASP A 303 -16.68 14.34 17.29
C ASP A 303 -16.44 15.82 17.60
N GLN A 304 -15.21 16.33 17.48
CA GLN A 304 -14.91 17.75 17.66
C GLN A 304 -15.55 18.63 16.58
N ILE A 305 -15.59 18.14 15.35
CA ILE A 305 -16.17 18.90 14.22
C ILE A 305 -17.69 18.80 14.23
N HIS A 306 -18.26 17.60 14.38
CA HIS A 306 -19.70 17.34 14.25
C HIS A 306 -20.49 17.56 15.56
N GLY A 307 -19.84 17.44 16.73
CA GLY A 307 -20.49 17.63 18.02
C GLY A 307 -20.73 19.07 18.41
N LYS A 308 -20.26 20.04 17.64
CA LYS A 308 -20.45 21.48 17.88
C LYS A 308 -21.55 22.11 17.02
N GLU A 309 -22.21 21.31 16.18
CA GLU A 309 -23.39 21.74 15.43
C GLU A 309 -24.70 21.64 16.23
N GLU A 310 -24.71 20.93 17.37
CA GLU A 310 -25.82 20.91 18.32
C GLU A 310 -25.76 22.15 19.24
#